data_107f050b191eb2c0a762a2c6478a76b6
#
_entry.id   107f050b191eb2c0a762a2c6478a76b6
#
_cell.length_a   1.000
_cell.length_b   1.000
_cell.length_c   1.000
_cell.angle_alpha   90.00
_cell.angle_beta   90.00
_cell.angle_gamma   90.00
#
_symmetry.space_group_name_H-M   'P 1'
#
loop_
_entity.id
_entity.type
_entity.pdbx_description
1 polymer ?
#
loop_
_entity_poly.entity_id
_entity_poly.type
_entity_poly.pdbx_seq_one_letter_code
_entity_poly.pdbx_strand_id
1 'polypeptide(L)'
;MSTAEPQFVRFDDVSAFELARGVSGRPVFGEGAMLNLIRFEPGAEVPLHSHEHEQLGLVLEGMQALVIDGVAHELGPLEGYVLPGGVEHAAYCGPEGALVLDVFRPVREDYRERWAAAAGRR
;
A
#
# COMPACT_ATOMS: atom_id res chain seq x y z
N MET A 1 12.12 -23.44 -7.71
CA MET A 1 10.68 -23.68 -7.73
C MET A 1 10.12 -23.51 -6.33
N SER A 2 8.99 -22.84 -6.21
CA SER A 2 8.36 -22.63 -4.91
C SER A 2 7.79 -23.90 -4.34
N THR A 3 7.89 -24.07 -3.01
CA THR A 3 7.23 -25.15 -2.28
C THR A 3 5.99 -24.64 -1.54
N ALA A 4 5.65 -23.36 -1.70
CA ALA A 4 4.49 -22.79 -1.02
C ALA A 4 3.19 -23.33 -1.59
N GLU A 5 2.21 -23.51 -0.72
CA GLU A 5 0.87 -23.90 -1.11
C GLU A 5 0.07 -22.68 -1.58
N PRO A 6 -0.86 -22.86 -2.53
CA PRO A 6 -1.78 -21.79 -2.89
C PRO A 6 -2.58 -21.33 -1.67
N GLN A 7 -2.82 -20.02 -1.59
CA GLN A 7 -3.61 -19.42 -0.53
C GLN A 7 -4.71 -18.57 -1.13
N PHE A 8 -5.85 -18.54 -0.48
CA PHE A 8 -7.00 -17.76 -0.91
C PHE A 8 -7.39 -16.85 0.26
N VAL A 9 -7.50 -15.55 -0.01
CA VAL A 9 -7.63 -14.55 1.04
C VAL A 9 -8.85 -13.68 0.79
N ARG A 10 -9.60 -13.42 1.85
CA ARG A 10 -10.63 -12.40 1.85
C ARG A 10 -10.08 -11.22 2.63
N PHE A 11 -9.95 -10.06 2.00
CA PHE A 11 -9.33 -8.91 2.65
C PHE A 11 -10.07 -8.45 3.91
N ASP A 12 -11.38 -8.65 3.97
CA ASP A 12 -12.13 -8.32 5.18
C ASP A 12 -11.66 -9.12 6.40
N ASP A 13 -11.07 -10.29 6.18
CA ASP A 13 -10.58 -11.15 7.24
C ASP A 13 -9.11 -10.88 7.59
N VAL A 14 -8.44 -10.00 6.84
CA VAL A 14 -7.05 -9.63 7.10
C VAL A 14 -7.01 -8.46 8.06
N SER A 15 -6.26 -8.61 9.15
CA SER A 15 -6.07 -7.51 10.11
C SER A 15 -5.37 -6.33 9.44
N ALA A 16 -5.83 -5.13 9.74
CA ALA A 16 -5.20 -3.92 9.23
C ALA A 16 -4.08 -3.47 10.16
N PHE A 17 -3.10 -2.75 9.61
CA PHE A 17 -2.10 -2.05 10.41
C PHE A 17 -1.97 -0.62 9.93
N GLU A 18 -1.54 0.28 10.81
CA GLU A 18 -1.39 1.68 10.48
C GLU A 18 -0.10 1.92 9.70
N LEU A 19 -0.21 2.56 8.53
CA LEU A 19 0.93 2.97 7.71
C LEU A 19 1.35 4.38 8.05
N ALA A 20 0.35 5.25 8.21
CA ALA A 20 0.49 6.64 8.60
C ALA A 20 -0.83 7.02 9.25
N ARG A 21 -0.91 8.21 9.85
CA ARG A 21 -2.15 8.66 10.47
C ARG A 21 -3.28 8.72 9.44
N GLY A 22 -4.34 7.95 9.67
CA GLY A 22 -5.48 7.89 8.76
C GLY A 22 -5.24 7.03 7.53
N VAL A 23 -4.14 6.26 7.49
CA VAL A 23 -3.82 5.37 6.38
C VAL A 23 -3.55 3.99 6.95
N SER A 24 -4.35 3.01 6.56
CA SER A 24 -4.20 1.64 7.02
C SER A 24 -4.02 0.68 5.85
N GLY A 25 -3.33 -0.42 6.09
CA GLY A 25 -3.10 -1.45 5.09
C GLY A 25 -3.51 -2.82 5.58
N ARG A 26 -3.98 -3.65 4.66
CA ARG A 26 -4.26 -5.06 4.87
C ARG A 26 -3.38 -5.86 3.93
N PRO A 27 -2.32 -6.48 4.46
CA PRO A 27 -1.32 -7.09 3.59
C PRO A 27 -1.57 -8.56 3.34
N VAL A 28 -1.16 -9.04 2.17
CA VAL A 28 -1.11 -10.46 1.83
C VAL A 28 0.29 -10.74 1.32
N PHE A 29 1.01 -11.63 1.97
CA PHE A 29 2.43 -11.87 1.70
C PHE A 29 2.60 -13.12 0.86
N GLY A 30 3.17 -12.96 -0.34
CA GLY A 30 3.68 -14.06 -1.13
C GLY A 30 5.16 -14.29 -0.82
N GLU A 31 5.82 -15.14 -1.57
CA GLU A 31 7.26 -15.35 -1.42
C GLU A 31 8.06 -14.20 -2.02
N GLY A 32 7.73 -13.79 -3.24
CA GLY A 32 8.50 -12.77 -3.96
C GLY A 32 7.83 -11.40 -4.03
N ALA A 33 6.56 -11.32 -3.66
CA ALA A 33 5.80 -10.09 -3.76
C ALA A 33 4.67 -10.10 -2.74
N MET A 34 4.08 -8.93 -2.51
CA MET A 34 2.95 -8.80 -1.60
C MET A 34 1.90 -7.88 -2.18
N LEU A 35 0.67 -8.07 -1.74
CA LEU A 35 -0.42 -7.12 -1.94
C LEU A 35 -0.61 -6.35 -0.65
N ASN A 36 -1.02 -5.09 -0.75
CA ASN A 36 -1.42 -4.30 0.41
C ASN A 36 -2.65 -3.48 0.02
N LEU A 37 -3.79 -3.81 0.60
CA LEU A 37 -5.02 -3.07 0.35
C LEU A 37 -5.06 -1.90 1.31
N ILE A 38 -4.94 -0.70 0.78
CA ILE A 38 -4.74 0.52 1.57
C ILE A 38 -5.99 1.37 1.54
N ARG A 39 -6.42 1.81 2.73
CA ARG A 39 -7.50 2.76 2.86
C ARG A 39 -6.95 4.07 3.41
N PHE A 40 -7.22 5.15 2.68
CA PHE A 40 -6.96 6.52 3.12
C PHE A 40 -8.25 7.11 3.64
N GLU A 41 -8.22 7.62 4.85
CA GLU A 41 -9.32 8.45 5.36
C GLU A 41 -9.28 9.82 4.71
N PRO A 42 -10.41 10.53 4.61
CA PRO A 42 -10.41 11.87 4.02
C PRO A 42 -9.34 12.77 4.63
N GLY A 43 -8.55 13.41 3.79
CA GLY A 43 -7.49 14.31 4.22
C GLY A 43 -6.20 13.65 4.69
N ALA A 44 -6.14 12.32 4.67
CA ALA A 44 -4.94 11.60 5.10
C ALA A 44 -3.82 11.70 4.05
N GLU A 45 -2.60 11.59 4.52
CA GLU A 45 -1.43 11.64 3.63
C GLU A 45 -0.31 10.76 4.15
N VAL A 46 0.53 10.32 3.22
CA VAL A 46 1.76 9.60 3.49
C VAL A 46 2.91 10.54 3.18
N PRO A 47 3.79 10.85 4.16
CA PRO A 47 4.87 11.80 3.93
C PRO A 47 5.90 11.30 2.93
N LEU A 48 6.71 12.22 2.43
CA LEU A 48 7.76 11.92 1.46
C LEU A 48 8.71 10.87 2.01
N HIS A 49 8.94 9.83 1.22
CA HIS A 49 9.79 8.71 1.59
C HIS A 49 10.27 7.99 0.34
N SER A 50 11.20 7.06 0.52
CA SER A 50 11.62 6.15 -0.54
C SER A 50 11.91 4.79 0.04
N HIS A 51 11.92 3.78 -0.80
CA HIS A 51 12.27 2.42 -0.45
C HIS A 51 12.83 1.72 -1.68
N GLU A 52 13.62 0.68 -1.46
CA GLU A 52 14.25 -0.03 -2.57
C GLU A 52 13.28 -0.90 -3.37
N HIS A 53 12.12 -1.20 -2.81
CA HIS A 53 11.11 -2.06 -3.43
C HIS A 53 10.46 -1.39 -4.63
N GLU A 54 10.22 -2.15 -5.68
CA GLU A 54 9.34 -1.72 -6.76
C GLU A 54 7.91 -1.69 -6.23
N GLN A 55 7.15 -0.66 -6.61
CA GLN A 55 5.77 -0.51 -6.16
C GLN A 55 4.87 -0.25 -7.36
N LEU A 56 3.81 -1.04 -7.47
CA LEU A 56 2.74 -0.79 -8.42
C LEU A 56 1.48 -0.52 -7.64
N GLY A 57 0.62 0.34 -8.15
CA GLY A 57 -0.63 0.65 -7.46
C GLY A 57 -1.78 0.79 -8.41
N LEU A 58 -2.97 0.52 -7.89
CA LEU A 58 -4.23 0.65 -8.62
C LEU A 58 -5.26 1.27 -7.69
N VAL A 59 -5.80 2.40 -8.08
CA VAL A 59 -6.88 3.04 -7.31
C VAL A 59 -8.17 2.29 -7.58
N LEU A 60 -8.87 1.88 -6.53
CA LEU A 60 -10.14 1.18 -6.62
C LEU A 60 -11.31 2.12 -6.38
N GLU A 61 -11.18 3.03 -5.42
CA GLU A 61 -12.23 4.01 -5.06
C GLU A 61 -11.58 5.32 -4.68
N GLY A 62 -12.29 6.41 -4.92
CA GLY A 62 -11.84 7.74 -4.52
C GLY A 62 -10.73 8.28 -5.40
N MET A 63 -9.85 9.08 -4.83
CA MET A 63 -8.74 9.71 -5.55
C MET A 63 -7.49 9.66 -4.69
N GLN A 64 -6.40 9.18 -5.29
CA GLN A 64 -5.07 9.25 -4.70
C GLN A 64 -4.18 10.10 -5.57
N ALA A 65 -3.43 11.01 -4.97
CA ALA A 65 -2.38 11.74 -5.67
C ALA A 65 -1.03 11.22 -5.22
N LEU A 66 -0.14 10.94 -6.16
CA LEU A 66 1.26 10.67 -5.90
C LEU A 66 2.06 11.92 -6.23
N VAL A 67 2.90 12.33 -5.29
CA VAL A 67 3.75 13.51 -5.47
C VAL A 67 5.17 13.04 -5.73
N ILE A 68 5.70 13.38 -6.90
CA ILE A 68 7.05 13.01 -7.34
C ILE A 68 7.73 14.27 -7.83
N ASP A 69 8.89 14.59 -7.26
CA ASP A 69 9.62 15.83 -7.59
C ASP A 69 8.73 17.07 -7.48
N GLY A 70 7.87 17.10 -6.45
CA GLY A 70 6.99 18.24 -6.21
C GLY A 70 5.77 18.31 -7.14
N VAL A 71 5.59 17.34 -8.04
CA VAL A 71 4.46 17.31 -8.97
C VAL A 71 3.45 16.28 -8.52
N ALA A 72 2.20 16.70 -8.34
CA ALA A 72 1.11 15.80 -7.95
C ALA A 72 0.50 15.14 -9.20
N HIS A 73 0.38 13.83 -9.14
CA HIS A 73 -0.26 13.02 -10.18
C HIS A 73 -1.54 12.45 -9.59
N GLU A 74 -2.67 12.98 -9.99
CA GLU A 74 -3.97 12.56 -9.45
C GLU A 74 -4.52 11.36 -10.20
N LEU A 75 -4.91 10.34 -9.45
CA LEU A 75 -5.39 9.08 -9.99
C LEU A 75 -6.77 8.77 -9.42
N GLY A 76 -7.71 8.47 -10.30
CA GLY A 76 -9.04 8.02 -9.93
C GLY A 76 -9.21 6.52 -10.11
N PRO A 77 -10.45 6.01 -9.97
CA PRO A 77 -10.71 4.58 -10.06
C PRO A 77 -10.20 3.96 -11.35
N LEU A 78 -9.54 2.81 -11.22
CA LEU A 78 -8.94 2.02 -12.29
C LEU A 78 -7.76 2.70 -12.98
N GLU A 79 -7.23 3.76 -12.39
CA GLU A 79 -5.96 4.35 -12.81
C GLU A 79 -4.87 3.87 -11.86
N GLY A 80 -3.68 3.68 -12.39
CA GLY A 80 -2.60 3.10 -11.62
C GLY A 80 -1.24 3.68 -11.95
N TYR A 81 -0.21 3.14 -11.28
CA TYR A 81 1.14 3.66 -11.43
C TYR A 81 2.18 2.56 -11.23
N VAL A 82 3.38 2.83 -11.71
CA VAL A 82 4.57 2.02 -11.45
C VAL A 82 5.64 2.95 -10.89
N LEU A 83 6.14 2.63 -9.70
CA LEU A 83 7.25 3.34 -9.08
C LEU A 83 8.47 2.42 -9.03
N PRO A 84 9.51 2.71 -9.80
CA PRO A 84 10.77 1.98 -9.66
C PRO A 84 11.33 2.14 -8.25
N GLY A 85 12.11 1.17 -7.80
CA GLY A 85 12.76 1.25 -6.49
C GLY A 85 13.63 2.49 -6.37
N GLY A 86 13.61 3.11 -5.19
CA GLY A 86 14.42 4.29 -4.90
C GLY A 86 13.79 5.63 -5.24
N VAL A 87 12.67 5.65 -5.95
CA VAL A 87 12.00 6.93 -6.29
C VAL A 87 11.33 7.51 -5.05
N GLU A 88 11.70 8.74 -4.70
CA GLU A 88 11.05 9.45 -3.60
C GLU A 88 9.63 9.83 -3.99
N HIS A 89 8.70 9.62 -3.08
CA HIS A 89 7.30 9.91 -3.33
C HIS A 89 6.53 10.17 -2.04
N ALA A 90 5.48 10.94 -2.16
CA ALA A 90 4.49 11.15 -1.12
C ALA A 90 3.11 10.85 -1.72
N ALA A 91 2.11 10.71 -0.88
CA ALA A 91 0.76 10.47 -1.35
C ALA A 91 -0.25 11.22 -0.49
N TYR A 92 -1.35 11.62 -1.09
CA TYR A 92 -2.49 12.14 -0.34
C TYR A 92 -3.77 11.71 -1.07
N CYS A 93 -4.90 11.85 -0.42
CA CYS A 93 -6.17 11.46 -1.02
C CYS A 93 -7.11 12.65 -1.17
N GLY A 94 -8.17 12.44 -1.92
CA GLY A 94 -9.23 13.42 -2.08
C GLY A 94 -10.14 13.52 -0.86
N PRO A 95 -11.15 14.40 -0.92
CA PRO A 95 -12.03 14.68 0.21
C PRO A 95 -12.92 13.49 0.64
N GLU A 96 -13.02 12.46 -0.21
CA GLU A 96 -13.79 11.26 0.10
C GLU A 96 -12.92 10.08 0.50
N GLY A 97 -11.62 10.31 0.64
CA GLY A 97 -10.68 9.24 0.91
C GLY A 97 -10.30 8.46 -0.35
N ALA A 98 -9.69 7.31 -0.17
CA ALA A 98 -9.31 6.44 -1.27
C ALA A 98 -9.16 5.00 -0.81
N LEU A 99 -9.40 4.07 -1.73
CA LEU A 99 -9.07 2.66 -1.56
C LEU A 99 -8.12 2.31 -2.69
N VAL A 100 -6.93 1.81 -2.33
CA VAL A 100 -5.85 1.57 -3.28
C VAL A 100 -5.27 0.17 -3.04
N LEU A 101 -4.98 -0.54 -4.12
CA LEU A 101 -4.27 -1.80 -4.02
C LEU A 101 -2.83 -1.58 -4.48
N ASP A 102 -1.88 -1.79 -3.57
CA ASP A 102 -0.46 -1.72 -3.89
C ASP A 102 0.16 -3.11 -3.97
N VAL A 103 1.13 -3.25 -4.86
CA VAL A 103 1.97 -4.44 -4.99
C VAL A 103 3.40 -4.01 -4.77
N PHE A 104 4.12 -4.74 -3.91
CA PHE A 104 5.55 -4.51 -3.67
C PHE A 104 6.35 -5.74 -4.04
N ARG A 105 7.49 -5.54 -4.68
CA ARG A 105 8.47 -6.58 -5.00
C ARG A 105 9.88 -6.06 -4.68
N PRO A 106 10.66 -6.73 -3.86
CA PRO A 106 10.28 -7.91 -3.05
C PRO A 106 9.31 -7.54 -1.92
N VAL A 107 8.97 -8.52 -1.09
CA VAL A 107 8.11 -8.29 0.07
C VAL A 107 8.73 -7.25 0.99
N ARG A 108 7.92 -6.33 1.50
CA ARG A 108 8.38 -5.35 2.48
C ARG A 108 8.40 -5.98 3.86
N GLU A 109 9.60 -6.35 4.30
CA GLU A 109 9.76 -7.00 5.59
C GLU A 109 9.44 -6.06 6.75
N ASP A 110 9.64 -4.75 6.58
CA ASP A 110 9.23 -3.76 7.56
C ASP A 110 7.71 -3.79 7.76
N TYR A 111 6.94 -3.93 6.69
CA TYR A 111 5.48 -4.04 6.79
C TYR A 111 5.08 -5.37 7.44
N ARG A 112 5.77 -6.46 7.09
CA ARG A 112 5.49 -7.76 7.70
C ARG A 112 5.67 -7.70 9.21
N GLU A 113 6.76 -7.09 9.67
CA GLU A 113 7.04 -6.95 11.10
C GLU A 113 6.00 -6.08 11.80
N ARG A 114 5.66 -4.93 11.21
CA ARG A 114 4.67 -4.02 11.78
C ARG A 114 3.29 -4.65 11.85
N TRP A 115 2.91 -5.35 10.80
CA TRP A 115 1.62 -6.06 10.77
C TRP A 115 1.57 -7.16 11.81
N ALA A 116 2.62 -7.98 11.90
CA ALA A 116 2.70 -9.05 12.87
C ALA A 116 2.67 -8.52 14.32
N ALA A 117 3.37 -7.42 14.58
CA ALA A 117 3.38 -6.79 15.90
C ALA A 117 1.99 -6.27 16.28
N ALA A 118 1.28 -5.66 15.34
CA ALA A 118 -0.07 -5.17 15.58
C ALA A 118 -1.04 -6.32 15.85
N ALA A 119 -0.96 -7.40 15.06
CA ALA A 119 -1.81 -8.57 15.22
C ALA A 119 -1.47 -9.37 16.48
N GLY A 120 -0.20 -9.39 16.87
CA GLY A 120 0.29 -10.17 18.01
C GLY A 120 0.05 -9.55 19.37
N ARG A 121 -0.51 -8.35 19.41
CA ARG A 121 -0.72 -7.64 20.67
C ARG A 121 -1.98 -8.05 21.43
N ARG A 122 -2.41 -9.22 21.24
CA ARG A 122 -3.60 -9.72 21.92
C ARG A 122 -3.28 -10.21 23.31
#